data_e611b91578df34d69346c3eb4dd95131
#
_entry.id   e611b91578df34d69346c3eb4dd95131
#
_cell.length_a   1.000
_cell.length_b   1.000
_cell.length_c   1.000
_cell.angle_alpha   90.00
_cell.angle_beta   90.00
_cell.angle_gamma   90.00
#
_symmetry.space_group_name_H-M   'P 1'
#
loop_
_entity.id
_entity.type
_entity.pdbx_description
1 polymer ?
#
loop_
_entity_poly.entity_id
_entity_poly.type
_entity_poly.pdbx_seq_one_letter_code
_entity_poly.pdbx_strand_id
1 'polypeptide(L)'
;MRVISGVLLCALFAAACSERLGRSEAFVRDVSLPAGPFSPGDEVTVAASGFESDDEIMFEIRWPLEGEALEEGSALGVRGVVTARTGRSLTFLAPGGYPASTVEVLLFRRGDRQSLGRIAVSDGCPPQEYSLYGVVGSDAGHASLVRIDMRSGSTEEIARRTGGRIRCAVNEPGSNRLFCISEESGERVGCRYDLTMRYWSAPELRGCVTAGLLPSSAAVLTTDGGRLCLRQAGLTRSSAGIPYCWRLPEGLEPGMLTGAPFVFTSAGGPRLLLAADLGDGTFTPVVLAAYGGGVAVGGPVRAGALIPFAMLERGSDSEAFRLVGGYVVSDAGGSELRPFDVRTMRLGEPFARLEEPVRRAVALLSENGATQELWALAGPEGRGAIWVCDLPTGTWRRLPGGELPCSEIVLAR
;
A
#
# COMPACT_ATOMS: atom_id res chain seq x y z
N MET A 1 52.52 -23.73 -19.98
CA MET A 1 51.68 -23.34 -21.12
C MET A 1 50.24 -23.89 -21.00
N ARG A 2 49.66 -23.92 -19.79
CA ARG A 2 48.28 -24.43 -19.56
C ARG A 2 47.35 -23.46 -18.78
N VAL A 3 47.83 -22.28 -18.43
CA VAL A 3 47.04 -21.28 -17.65
C VAL A 3 46.34 -20.25 -18.55
N ILE A 4 46.81 -20.06 -19.78
CA ILE A 4 46.27 -19.04 -20.69
C ILE A 4 44.92 -19.47 -21.34
N SER A 5 44.68 -20.80 -21.49
CA SER A 5 43.44 -21.28 -22.11
C SER A 5 42.21 -21.14 -21.21
N GLY A 6 42.37 -21.12 -19.89
CA GLY A 6 41.22 -21.00 -18.95
C GLY A 6 40.66 -19.58 -18.85
N VAL A 7 41.53 -18.59 -18.94
CA VAL A 7 41.13 -17.17 -18.83
C VAL A 7 40.39 -16.73 -20.10
N LEU A 8 40.80 -17.23 -21.27
CA LEU A 8 40.15 -16.90 -22.53
C LEU A 8 38.73 -17.51 -22.62
N LEU A 9 38.53 -18.70 -22.05
CA LEU A 9 37.20 -19.37 -22.03
C LEU A 9 36.24 -18.65 -21.09
N CYS A 10 36.71 -18.17 -19.94
CA CYS A 10 35.89 -17.38 -19.00
C CYS A 10 35.50 -16.00 -19.57
N ALA A 11 36.40 -15.37 -20.31
CA ALA A 11 36.12 -14.10 -20.96
C ALA A 11 35.11 -14.23 -22.10
N LEU A 12 35.14 -15.34 -22.86
CA LEU A 12 34.16 -15.63 -23.91
C LEU A 12 32.77 -15.98 -23.32
N PHE A 13 32.72 -16.65 -22.17
CA PHE A 13 31.44 -16.89 -21.49
C PHE A 13 30.86 -15.60 -20.85
N ALA A 14 31.69 -14.74 -20.31
CA ALA A 14 31.26 -13.45 -19.79
C ALA A 14 30.76 -12.51 -20.90
N ALA A 15 31.41 -12.50 -22.06
CA ALA A 15 30.96 -11.75 -23.22
C ALA A 15 29.65 -12.30 -23.79
N ALA A 16 29.50 -13.64 -23.89
CA ALA A 16 28.26 -14.27 -24.36
C ALA A 16 27.08 -14.08 -23.40
N CYS A 17 27.34 -13.97 -22.07
CA CYS A 17 26.31 -13.63 -21.08
C CYS A 17 25.95 -12.14 -21.13
N SER A 18 26.87 -11.24 -21.40
CA SER A 18 26.59 -9.80 -21.49
C SER A 18 25.84 -9.44 -22.79
N GLU A 19 26.06 -10.16 -23.89
CA GLU A 19 25.31 -9.94 -25.12
C GLU A 19 23.87 -10.49 -25.07
N ARG A 20 23.57 -11.46 -24.20
CA ARG A 20 22.18 -11.94 -23.99
C ARG A 20 21.34 -11.06 -23.05
N LEU A 21 21.96 -10.15 -22.30
CA LEU A 21 21.26 -9.16 -21.47
C LEU A 21 20.84 -7.88 -22.22
N GLY A 22 21.09 -7.79 -23.50
CA GLY A 22 20.91 -6.56 -24.21
C GLY A 22 20.27 -6.62 -25.58
N ARG A 23 19.06 -7.14 -25.73
CA ARG A 23 18.04 -6.72 -26.69
C ARG A 23 16.82 -7.60 -26.49
N SER A 24 15.99 -7.28 -25.53
CA SER A 24 14.58 -7.66 -25.57
C SER A 24 14.03 -7.13 -26.90
N GLU A 25 13.58 -7.99 -27.80
CA GLU A 25 12.82 -7.52 -28.96
C GLU A 25 11.65 -6.67 -28.46
N ALA A 26 11.49 -5.50 -29.07
CA ALA A 26 10.39 -4.63 -28.69
C ALA A 26 9.05 -5.36 -28.91
N PHE A 27 8.22 -5.43 -27.87
CA PHE A 27 6.91 -6.09 -27.93
C PHE A 27 5.96 -5.38 -28.89
N VAL A 28 6.04 -4.03 -28.86
CA VAL A 28 5.24 -3.16 -29.73
C VAL A 28 6.18 -2.23 -30.50
N ARG A 29 5.74 -1.85 -31.70
CA ARG A 29 6.49 -1.01 -32.63
C ARG A 29 5.67 0.23 -32.97
N ASP A 30 6.34 1.24 -33.52
CA ASP A 30 5.71 2.49 -33.97
C ASP A 30 4.90 3.16 -32.84
N VAL A 31 5.51 3.24 -31.64
CA VAL A 31 4.85 3.78 -30.46
C VAL A 31 4.62 5.28 -30.61
N SER A 32 3.37 5.70 -30.47
CA SER A 32 2.95 7.09 -30.39
C SER A 32 2.19 7.31 -29.09
N LEU A 33 2.85 7.98 -28.14
CA LEU A 33 2.31 8.31 -26.83
C LEU A 33 2.17 9.84 -26.72
N PRO A 34 0.98 10.39 -26.43
CA PRO A 34 0.81 11.82 -26.24
C PRO A 34 1.53 12.28 -24.96
N ALA A 35 2.19 13.44 -25.04
CA ALA A 35 3.03 13.91 -23.94
C ALA A 35 2.26 14.48 -22.73
N GLY A 36 1.00 14.89 -22.89
CA GLY A 36 0.19 15.55 -21.86
C GLY A 36 0.32 17.08 -21.88
N PRO A 37 0.03 17.81 -20.81
CA PRO A 37 -0.27 17.26 -19.47
C PRO A 37 -1.64 16.60 -19.36
N PHE A 38 -1.74 15.55 -18.56
CA PHE A 38 -2.98 14.85 -18.24
C PHE A 38 -3.35 15.07 -16.77
N SER A 39 -4.63 15.21 -16.50
CA SER A 39 -5.12 15.16 -15.12
C SER A 39 -5.25 13.68 -14.68
N PRO A 40 -5.04 13.37 -13.39
CA PRO A 40 -5.28 12.04 -12.88
C PRO A 40 -6.66 11.53 -13.23
N GLY A 41 -6.71 10.29 -13.79
CA GLY A 41 -7.94 9.68 -14.26
C GLY A 41 -8.33 10.01 -15.71
N ASP A 42 -7.62 10.90 -16.39
CA ASP A 42 -7.82 11.12 -17.83
C ASP A 42 -7.46 9.86 -18.62
N GLU A 43 -8.22 9.57 -19.68
CA GLU A 43 -7.90 8.50 -20.58
C GLU A 43 -6.75 8.87 -21.52
N VAL A 44 -5.68 8.08 -21.48
CA VAL A 44 -4.50 8.22 -22.33
C VAL A 44 -4.47 7.05 -23.30
N THR A 45 -4.51 7.34 -24.59
CA THR A 45 -4.40 6.28 -25.62
C THR A 45 -3.01 6.30 -26.24
N VAL A 46 -2.30 5.19 -26.11
CA VAL A 46 -1.07 4.92 -26.85
C VAL A 46 -1.40 4.15 -28.11
N ALA A 47 -0.88 4.62 -29.25
CA ALA A 47 -0.94 3.91 -30.50
C ALA A 47 0.39 3.19 -30.75
N ALA A 48 0.32 1.93 -31.13
CA ALA A 48 1.46 1.10 -31.51
C ALA A 48 0.96 -0.14 -32.25
N SER A 49 1.82 -0.88 -32.91
CA SER A 49 1.48 -2.18 -33.50
C SER A 49 1.99 -3.31 -32.61
N GLY A 50 1.15 -4.34 -32.38
CA GLY A 50 1.55 -5.54 -31.67
C GLY A 50 1.09 -5.67 -30.22
N PHE A 51 0.07 -4.94 -29.78
CA PHE A 51 -0.52 -5.17 -28.46
C PHE A 51 -1.21 -6.54 -28.38
N GLU A 52 -1.04 -7.21 -27.24
CA GLU A 52 -1.66 -8.51 -26.92
C GLU A 52 -2.64 -8.38 -25.74
N SER A 53 -3.46 -9.40 -25.56
CA SER A 53 -4.53 -9.39 -24.54
C SER A 53 -4.01 -9.41 -23.09
N ASP A 54 -2.81 -9.89 -22.87
CA ASP A 54 -2.13 -10.00 -21.58
C ASP A 54 -1.17 -8.83 -21.28
N ASP A 55 -1.14 -7.81 -22.15
CA ASP A 55 -0.35 -6.61 -21.90
C ASP A 55 -0.87 -5.83 -20.70
N GLU A 56 0.04 -5.43 -19.84
CA GLU A 56 -0.24 -4.61 -18.67
C GLU A 56 0.53 -3.28 -18.77
N ILE A 57 -0.08 -2.22 -18.26
CA ILE A 57 0.61 -0.93 -18.10
C ILE A 57 1.12 -0.82 -16.67
N MET A 58 2.34 -0.35 -16.56
CA MET A 58 2.94 0.05 -15.30
C MET A 58 3.56 1.44 -15.46
N PHE A 59 3.43 2.25 -14.42
CA PHE A 59 4.08 3.55 -14.34
C PHE A 59 5.32 3.42 -13.48
N GLU A 60 6.46 3.88 -13.95
CA GLU A 60 7.62 4.07 -13.12
C GLU A 60 7.61 5.49 -12.58
N ILE A 61 7.41 5.61 -11.28
CA ILE A 61 7.34 6.87 -10.57
C ILE A 61 8.55 6.94 -9.66
N ARG A 62 9.34 8.01 -9.79
CA ARG A 62 10.46 8.24 -8.92
C ARG A 62 10.00 9.03 -7.71
N TRP A 63 10.28 8.47 -6.54
CA TRP A 63 9.96 9.10 -5.27
C TRP A 63 11.20 9.77 -4.69
N PRO A 64 11.15 11.07 -4.30
CA PRO A 64 12.29 11.71 -3.69
C PRO A 64 12.58 11.07 -2.32
N LEU A 65 13.83 10.64 -2.14
CA LEU A 65 14.36 10.27 -0.84
C LEU A 65 14.77 11.53 -0.10
N GLU A 66 14.73 11.51 1.25
CA GLU A 66 15.17 12.63 2.06
C GLU A 66 16.63 12.99 1.74
N GLY A 67 16.84 14.21 1.20
CA GLY A 67 18.17 14.70 0.83
C GLY A 67 18.71 14.27 -0.54
N GLU A 68 17.91 13.54 -1.35
CA GLU A 68 18.31 13.11 -2.69
C GLU A 68 17.50 13.85 -3.77
N ALA A 69 18.11 14.04 -4.93
CA ALA A 69 17.39 14.54 -6.08
C ALA A 69 16.36 13.51 -6.56
N LEU A 70 15.24 13.97 -7.13
CA LEU A 70 14.16 13.13 -7.64
C LEU A 70 14.66 12.06 -8.64
N GLU A 71 15.75 12.35 -9.33
CA GLU A 71 16.39 11.49 -10.33
C GLU A 71 17.16 10.32 -9.72
N GLU A 72 17.57 10.43 -8.45
CA GLU A 72 18.31 9.42 -7.70
C GLU A 72 17.42 8.57 -6.80
N GLY A 73 16.15 8.97 -6.62
CA GLY A 73 15.20 8.29 -5.78
C GLY A 73 14.83 6.90 -6.28
N SER A 74 14.31 6.07 -5.37
CA SER A 74 13.81 4.75 -5.70
C SER A 74 12.66 4.84 -6.69
N ALA A 75 12.76 4.13 -7.80
CA ALA A 75 11.67 3.98 -8.75
C ALA A 75 10.60 3.04 -8.17
N LEU A 76 9.36 3.50 -8.15
CA LEU A 76 8.20 2.69 -7.78
C LEU A 76 7.43 2.31 -9.04
N GLY A 77 7.17 1.02 -9.19
CA GLY A 77 6.27 0.52 -10.24
C GLY A 77 4.82 0.59 -9.77
N VAL A 78 4.00 1.36 -10.45
CA VAL A 78 2.56 1.49 -10.21
C VAL A 78 1.80 0.86 -11.34
N ARG A 79 0.92 -0.10 -11.04
CA ARG A 79 0.10 -0.74 -12.08
C ARG A 79 -0.94 0.22 -12.62
N GLY A 80 -0.98 0.39 -13.95
CA GLY A 80 -1.98 1.20 -14.64
C GLY A 80 -3.30 0.45 -14.81
N VAL A 81 -4.39 1.22 -14.90
CA VAL A 81 -5.71 0.71 -15.22
C VAL A 81 -5.93 0.81 -16.72
N VAL A 82 -5.99 -0.32 -17.40
CA VAL A 82 -6.29 -0.38 -18.84
C VAL A 82 -7.81 -0.38 -19.02
N THR A 83 -8.34 0.61 -19.75
CA THR A 83 -9.78 0.77 -20.02
C THR A 83 -10.19 0.19 -21.37
N ALA A 84 -9.30 0.25 -22.36
CA ALA A 84 -9.56 -0.32 -23.69
C ALA A 84 -8.28 -0.85 -24.33
N ARG A 85 -8.42 -1.85 -25.20
CA ARG A 85 -7.31 -2.46 -25.92
C ARG A 85 -7.73 -2.96 -27.28
N THR A 86 -6.86 -2.74 -28.27
CA THR A 86 -6.90 -3.34 -29.61
C THR A 86 -5.49 -3.78 -29.98
N GLY A 87 -5.30 -4.47 -31.09
CA GLY A 87 -3.95 -4.80 -31.59
C GLY A 87 -3.11 -3.59 -32.02
N ARG A 88 -3.72 -2.39 -32.09
CA ARG A 88 -3.06 -1.14 -32.54
C ARG A 88 -3.15 0.02 -31.53
N SER A 89 -3.87 -0.15 -30.45
CA SER A 89 -4.02 0.87 -29.42
C SER A 89 -4.27 0.25 -28.08
N LEU A 90 -3.81 0.94 -27.02
CA LEU A 90 -4.10 0.60 -25.64
C LEU A 90 -4.43 1.90 -24.92
N THR A 91 -5.59 1.94 -24.25
CA THR A 91 -6.04 3.08 -23.47
C THR A 91 -5.95 2.76 -21.99
N PHE A 92 -5.38 3.66 -21.21
CA PHE A 92 -5.23 3.55 -19.77
C PHE A 92 -5.55 4.87 -19.08
N LEU A 93 -5.83 4.82 -17.79
CA LEU A 93 -6.05 6.01 -16.99
C LEU A 93 -4.72 6.62 -16.57
N ALA A 94 -4.57 7.94 -16.72
CA ALA A 94 -3.42 8.67 -16.20
C ALA A 94 -3.32 8.45 -14.67
N PRO A 95 -2.10 8.17 -14.15
CA PRO A 95 -1.95 7.90 -12.73
C PRO A 95 -2.26 9.14 -11.90
N GLY A 96 -2.92 8.92 -10.78
CA GLY A 96 -3.14 9.92 -9.76
C GLY A 96 -2.36 9.58 -8.53
N GLY A 97 -2.21 10.53 -7.66
CA GLY A 97 -1.65 10.23 -6.42
C GLY A 97 -0.12 10.49 -6.33
N TYR A 98 0.51 11.36 -7.18
CA TYR A 98 1.94 11.63 -7.24
C TYR A 98 2.23 13.10 -7.51
N PRO A 99 3.32 13.67 -6.94
CA PRO A 99 3.69 15.04 -7.23
C PRO A 99 3.78 15.25 -8.74
N ALA A 100 3.31 16.40 -9.24
CA ALA A 100 3.32 16.74 -10.65
C ALA A 100 4.67 16.38 -11.25
N SER A 101 4.68 15.41 -12.11
CA SER A 101 5.92 14.87 -12.62
C SER A 101 5.72 14.26 -13.99
N THR A 102 6.81 14.04 -14.65
CA THR A 102 6.88 13.21 -15.81
C THR A 102 6.95 11.76 -15.36
N VAL A 103 5.98 10.96 -15.79
CA VAL A 103 5.86 9.55 -15.44
C VAL A 103 6.28 8.70 -16.63
N GLU A 104 7.14 7.72 -16.43
CA GLU A 104 7.50 6.76 -17.46
C GLU A 104 6.42 5.68 -17.56
N VAL A 105 5.94 5.44 -18.78
CA VAL A 105 4.92 4.43 -19.08
C VAL A 105 5.60 3.18 -19.60
N LEU A 106 5.43 2.09 -18.88
CA LEU A 106 6.01 0.78 -19.21
C LEU A 106 4.92 -0.19 -19.63
N LEU A 107 5.18 -0.93 -20.69
CA LEU A 107 4.40 -2.10 -21.08
C LEU A 107 5.04 -3.34 -20.46
N PHE A 108 4.23 -4.13 -19.78
CA PHE A 108 4.62 -5.42 -19.23
C PHE A 108 3.95 -6.55 -19.99
N ARG A 109 4.76 -7.53 -20.36
CA ARG A 109 4.30 -8.76 -21.03
C ARG A 109 5.13 -9.94 -20.54
N ARG A 110 4.49 -10.91 -19.89
CA ARG A 110 5.10 -12.20 -19.47
C ARG A 110 6.40 -12.07 -18.63
N GLY A 111 6.49 -11.02 -17.84
CA GLY A 111 7.65 -10.77 -16.97
C GLY A 111 8.71 -9.83 -17.55
N ASP A 112 8.63 -9.52 -18.83
CA ASP A 112 9.50 -8.54 -19.49
C ASP A 112 8.84 -7.16 -19.57
N ARG A 113 9.62 -6.10 -19.76
CA ARG A 113 9.13 -4.73 -19.85
C ARG A 113 9.69 -3.98 -21.04
N GLN A 114 8.88 -3.10 -21.61
CA GLN A 114 9.27 -2.14 -22.63
C GLN A 114 8.79 -0.74 -22.25
N SER A 115 9.67 0.26 -22.36
CA SER A 115 9.25 1.66 -22.23
C SER A 115 8.44 2.08 -23.45
N LEU A 116 7.28 2.69 -23.21
CA LEU A 116 6.45 3.32 -24.24
C LEU A 116 6.72 4.82 -24.35
N GLY A 117 7.43 5.41 -23.40
CA GLY A 117 7.74 6.82 -23.33
C GLY A 117 7.27 7.45 -22.00
N ARG A 118 7.19 8.78 -21.98
CA ARG A 118 6.84 9.55 -20.80
C ARG A 118 5.64 10.42 -21.05
N ILE A 119 4.78 10.54 -20.03
CA ILE A 119 3.66 11.49 -20.00
C ILE A 119 3.86 12.49 -18.86
N ALA A 120 3.43 13.71 -19.08
CA ALA A 120 3.30 14.69 -18.00
C ALA A 120 1.93 14.54 -17.34
N VAL A 121 1.90 14.51 -16.00
CA VAL A 121 0.67 14.48 -15.21
C VAL A 121 0.58 15.80 -14.44
N SER A 122 -0.55 16.49 -14.52
CA SER A 122 -0.77 17.76 -13.85
C SER A 122 -1.30 17.57 -12.43
N ASP A 123 -1.00 18.52 -11.53
CA ASP A 123 -1.46 18.58 -10.13
C ASP A 123 -2.97 18.76 -9.94
N GLY A 124 -3.71 18.92 -11.00
CA GLY A 124 -5.14 19.19 -10.96
C GLY A 124 -5.97 17.92 -10.68
N CYS A 125 -5.82 17.31 -9.53
CA CYS A 125 -6.77 16.30 -9.08
C CYS A 125 -8.11 16.99 -8.78
N PRO A 126 -9.21 16.70 -9.52
CA PRO A 126 -10.52 16.94 -8.95
C PRO A 126 -10.62 16.18 -7.61
N PRO A 127 -11.38 16.69 -6.64
CA PRO A 127 -11.54 16.00 -5.37
C PRO A 127 -12.01 14.57 -5.68
N GLN A 128 -11.17 13.60 -5.41
CA GLN A 128 -11.50 12.21 -5.70
C GLN A 128 -12.59 11.78 -4.75
N GLU A 129 -13.67 11.25 -5.29
CA GLU A 129 -14.73 10.66 -4.50
C GLU A 129 -14.18 9.36 -3.89
N TYR A 130 -13.78 9.44 -2.64
CA TYR A 130 -13.48 8.25 -1.86
C TYR A 130 -14.79 7.60 -1.43
N SER A 131 -14.80 6.30 -1.47
CA SER A 131 -15.85 5.49 -0.86
C SER A 131 -15.34 4.89 0.44
N LEU A 132 -16.12 5.01 1.49
CA LEU A 132 -15.82 4.39 2.78
C LEU A 132 -16.54 3.04 2.86
N TYR A 133 -15.78 2.02 3.16
CA TYR A 133 -16.29 0.68 3.40
C TYR A 133 -15.99 0.25 4.82
N GLY A 134 -16.83 -0.62 5.35
CA GLY A 134 -16.65 -1.25 6.64
C GLY A 134 -16.77 -2.77 6.53
N VAL A 135 -16.15 -3.46 7.44
CA VAL A 135 -16.36 -4.89 7.66
C VAL A 135 -17.20 -5.08 8.90
N VAL A 136 -18.30 -5.75 8.75
CA VAL A 136 -19.17 -6.18 9.85
C VAL A 136 -18.96 -7.67 10.06
N GLY A 137 -18.42 -8.04 11.23
CA GLY A 137 -18.27 -9.43 11.62
C GLY A 137 -19.56 -9.94 12.23
N SER A 138 -19.94 -11.19 11.97
CA SER A 138 -20.97 -11.89 12.72
C SER A 138 -20.36 -13.07 13.48
N ASP A 139 -20.91 -13.37 14.64
CA ASP A 139 -20.51 -14.53 15.46
C ASP A 139 -20.79 -15.87 14.77
N ALA A 140 -21.54 -15.86 13.67
CA ALA A 140 -21.95 -17.03 12.91
C ALA A 140 -20.95 -17.43 11.79
N GLY A 141 -19.72 -16.92 11.81
CA GLY A 141 -18.73 -17.24 10.78
C GLY A 141 -18.98 -16.58 9.42
N HIS A 142 -19.73 -15.50 9.42
CA HIS A 142 -19.95 -14.67 8.24
C HIS A 142 -19.28 -13.31 8.43
N ALA A 143 -18.81 -12.70 7.34
CA ALA A 143 -18.39 -11.32 7.32
C ALA A 143 -19.15 -10.60 6.21
N SER A 144 -19.70 -9.44 6.52
CA SER A 144 -20.32 -8.57 5.54
C SER A 144 -19.43 -7.38 5.25
N LEU A 145 -19.27 -7.07 3.98
CA LEU A 145 -18.67 -5.83 3.52
C LEU A 145 -19.80 -4.83 3.30
N VAL A 146 -19.71 -3.69 3.97
CA VAL A 146 -20.73 -2.63 3.88
C VAL A 146 -20.10 -1.37 3.28
N ARG A 147 -20.85 -0.67 2.45
CA ARG A 147 -20.57 0.70 2.06
C ARG A 147 -21.13 1.64 3.10
N ILE A 148 -20.36 2.63 3.51
CA ILE A 148 -20.77 3.63 4.50
C ILE A 148 -20.96 4.95 3.76
N ASP A 149 -22.16 5.52 3.81
CA ASP A 149 -22.44 6.84 3.29
C ASP A 149 -21.77 7.90 4.20
N MET A 150 -20.84 8.64 3.65
CA MET A 150 -20.06 9.63 4.42
C MET A 150 -20.87 10.88 4.82
N ARG A 151 -22.06 11.08 4.28
CA ARG A 151 -22.92 12.21 4.64
C ARG A 151 -23.93 11.85 5.74
N SER A 152 -24.49 10.67 5.67
CA SER A 152 -25.53 10.20 6.60
C SER A 152 -25.02 9.20 7.63
N GLY A 153 -23.87 8.55 7.38
CA GLY A 153 -23.37 7.42 8.17
C GLY A 153 -24.20 6.14 7.99
N SER A 154 -25.16 6.12 7.06
CA SER A 154 -25.92 4.90 6.78
C SER A 154 -25.05 3.84 6.12
N THR A 155 -25.38 2.57 6.34
CA THR A 155 -24.64 1.43 5.78
C THR A 155 -25.48 0.65 4.81
N GLU A 156 -24.87 0.19 3.71
CA GLU A 156 -25.43 -0.69 2.71
C GLU A 156 -24.56 -1.95 2.61
N GLU A 157 -25.13 -3.13 2.80
CA GLU A 157 -24.40 -4.39 2.57
C GLU A 157 -24.16 -4.57 1.08
N ILE A 158 -22.88 -4.61 0.67
CA ILE A 158 -22.49 -4.79 -0.74
C ILE A 158 -22.03 -6.21 -1.04
N ALA A 159 -21.56 -6.94 -0.03
CA ALA A 159 -21.11 -8.32 -0.17
C ALA A 159 -21.17 -9.05 1.16
N ARG A 160 -21.35 -10.36 1.07
CA ARG A 160 -21.25 -11.29 2.18
C ARG A 160 -20.25 -12.38 1.86
N ARG A 161 -19.41 -12.72 2.84
CA ARG A 161 -18.51 -13.87 2.76
C ARG A 161 -18.92 -14.88 3.82
N THR A 162 -19.18 -16.11 3.37
CA THR A 162 -19.46 -17.24 4.25
C THR A 162 -18.20 -18.05 4.50
N GLY A 163 -18.05 -18.61 5.70
CA GLY A 163 -16.94 -19.52 6.03
C GLY A 163 -15.68 -18.87 6.55
N GLY A 164 -15.68 -17.54 6.81
CA GLY A 164 -14.49 -16.89 7.37
C GLY A 164 -14.79 -15.53 8.02
N ARG A 165 -13.94 -15.14 8.94
CA ARG A 165 -13.95 -13.79 9.54
C ARG A 165 -12.90 -12.92 8.83
N ILE A 166 -13.30 -11.76 8.32
CA ILE A 166 -12.35 -10.79 7.77
C ILE A 166 -11.61 -10.10 8.93
N ARG A 167 -10.29 -10.19 8.92
CA ARG A 167 -9.39 -9.63 9.93
C ARG A 167 -8.74 -8.32 9.53
N CYS A 168 -8.61 -8.10 8.25
CA CYS A 168 -8.00 -6.92 7.68
C CYS A 168 -8.55 -6.73 6.27
N ALA A 169 -8.79 -5.48 5.90
CA ALA A 169 -9.13 -5.12 4.54
C ALA A 169 -8.38 -3.84 4.15
N VAL A 170 -7.89 -3.80 2.92
CA VAL A 170 -7.20 -2.64 2.36
C VAL A 170 -7.61 -2.44 0.90
N ASN A 171 -7.66 -1.19 0.45
CA ASN A 171 -7.87 -0.90 -0.96
C ASN A 171 -6.61 -1.23 -1.76
N GLU A 172 -6.76 -1.85 -2.93
CA GLU A 172 -5.65 -1.95 -3.89
C GLU A 172 -5.59 -0.64 -4.69
N PRO A 173 -4.51 0.17 -4.54
CA PRO A 173 -4.39 1.44 -5.26
C PRO A 173 -4.53 1.27 -6.77
N GLY A 174 -5.26 2.17 -7.41
CA GLY A 174 -5.47 2.15 -8.85
C GLY A 174 -6.36 1.00 -9.35
N SER A 175 -7.11 0.34 -8.46
CA SER A 175 -8.05 -0.70 -8.83
C SER A 175 -9.35 -0.58 -8.02
N ASN A 176 -10.46 -1.03 -8.60
CA ASN A 176 -11.74 -1.16 -7.89
C ASN A 176 -11.78 -2.45 -7.06
N ARG A 177 -10.72 -2.75 -6.29
CA ARG A 177 -10.60 -3.99 -5.54
C ARG A 177 -10.17 -3.75 -4.11
N LEU A 178 -10.76 -4.51 -3.22
CA LEU A 178 -10.33 -4.62 -1.84
C LEU A 178 -9.57 -5.93 -1.66
N PHE A 179 -8.37 -5.86 -1.10
CA PHE A 179 -7.66 -7.03 -0.63
C PHE A 179 -8.05 -7.28 0.83
N CYS A 180 -8.49 -8.49 1.13
CA CYS A 180 -8.96 -8.88 2.44
C CYS A 180 -8.20 -10.09 2.96
N ILE A 181 -7.85 -10.09 4.25
CA ILE A 181 -7.37 -11.27 4.95
C ILE A 181 -8.55 -11.89 5.69
N SER A 182 -8.91 -13.10 5.30
CA SER A 182 -9.96 -13.89 5.91
C SER A 182 -9.35 -15.00 6.77
N GLU A 183 -9.96 -15.30 7.89
CA GLU A 183 -9.60 -16.45 8.72
C GLU A 183 -10.61 -17.57 8.47
N GLU A 184 -10.15 -18.64 7.81
CA GLU A 184 -10.94 -19.78 7.39
C GLU A 184 -10.35 -21.04 8.01
N SER A 185 -11.13 -21.77 8.81
CA SER A 185 -10.69 -23.02 9.47
C SER A 185 -9.36 -22.88 10.23
N GLY A 186 -9.11 -21.73 10.84
CA GLY A 186 -7.87 -21.45 11.59
C GLY A 186 -6.69 -21.00 10.73
N GLU A 187 -6.83 -20.96 9.40
CA GLU A 187 -5.82 -20.44 8.49
C GLU A 187 -6.19 -19.02 8.03
N ARG A 188 -5.22 -18.12 7.96
CA ARG A 188 -5.40 -16.77 7.41
C ARG A 188 -5.04 -16.78 5.92
N VAL A 189 -6.03 -16.48 5.10
CA VAL A 189 -5.91 -16.45 3.64
C VAL A 189 -6.20 -15.07 3.09
N GLY A 190 -5.47 -14.67 2.06
CA GLY A 190 -5.68 -13.44 1.32
C GLY A 190 -6.60 -13.68 0.13
N CYS A 191 -7.62 -12.85 -0.02
CA CYS A 191 -8.55 -12.87 -1.14
C CYS A 191 -8.91 -11.44 -1.56
N ARG A 192 -9.46 -11.28 -2.76
CA ARG A 192 -9.92 -9.99 -3.28
C ARG A 192 -11.42 -9.94 -3.38
N TYR A 193 -11.96 -8.76 -3.17
CA TYR A 193 -13.31 -8.41 -3.56
C TYR A 193 -13.26 -7.35 -4.65
N ASP A 194 -13.82 -7.66 -5.83
CA ASP A 194 -13.95 -6.72 -6.93
C ASP A 194 -15.24 -5.92 -6.74
N LEU A 195 -15.10 -4.60 -6.51
CA LEU A 195 -16.21 -3.69 -6.24
C LEU A 195 -17.10 -3.46 -7.45
N THR A 196 -16.54 -3.57 -8.67
CA THR A 196 -17.28 -3.40 -9.92
C THR A 196 -18.04 -4.66 -10.28
N MET A 197 -17.36 -5.79 -10.26
CA MET A 197 -17.92 -7.08 -10.65
C MET A 197 -18.68 -7.76 -9.51
N ARG A 198 -18.58 -7.23 -8.29
CA ARG A 198 -19.26 -7.72 -7.08
C ARG A 198 -19.02 -9.20 -6.79
N TYR A 199 -17.79 -9.65 -6.91
CA TYR A 199 -17.44 -11.03 -6.61
C TYR A 199 -16.15 -11.16 -5.77
N TRP A 200 -16.04 -12.26 -5.04
CA TRP A 200 -14.84 -12.65 -4.30
C TRP A 200 -13.94 -13.54 -5.15
N SER A 201 -12.65 -13.24 -5.19
CA SER A 201 -11.68 -14.16 -5.77
C SER A 201 -11.51 -15.42 -4.92
N ALA A 202 -10.98 -16.47 -5.51
CA ALA A 202 -10.44 -17.59 -4.74
C ALA A 202 -9.27 -17.10 -3.84
N PRO A 203 -8.95 -17.81 -2.74
CA PRO A 203 -7.78 -17.52 -1.93
C PRO A 203 -6.50 -17.53 -2.77
N GLU A 204 -5.75 -16.43 -2.72
CA GLU A 204 -4.53 -16.24 -3.51
C GLU A 204 -3.25 -16.42 -2.70
N LEU A 205 -3.31 -16.07 -1.42
CA LEU A 205 -2.19 -16.13 -0.49
C LEU A 205 -2.59 -16.88 0.78
N ARG A 206 -1.65 -17.62 1.36
CA ARG A 206 -1.81 -18.35 2.61
C ARG A 206 -0.81 -17.86 3.65
N GLY A 207 -1.09 -18.12 4.93
CA GLY A 207 -0.24 -17.69 6.03
C GLY A 207 -0.16 -16.18 6.18
N CYS A 208 -1.23 -15.46 5.82
CA CYS A 208 -1.27 -14.01 5.92
C CYS A 208 -1.24 -13.54 7.37
N VAL A 209 -0.42 -12.55 7.66
CA VAL A 209 -0.31 -11.90 8.98
C VAL A 209 -1.15 -10.63 9.00
N THR A 210 -0.83 -9.70 8.15
CA THR A 210 -1.53 -8.42 7.98
C THR A 210 -1.33 -7.90 6.57
N ALA A 211 -2.15 -6.95 6.17
CA ALA A 211 -2.04 -6.24 4.90
C ALA A 211 -2.08 -4.74 5.11
N GLY A 212 -1.37 -4.01 4.28
CA GLY A 212 -1.31 -2.56 4.27
C GLY A 212 -1.14 -2.03 2.86
N LEU A 213 -0.91 -0.73 2.73
CA LEU A 213 -0.77 -0.07 1.45
C LEU A 213 0.69 0.11 1.07
N LEU A 214 1.03 -0.34 -0.10
CA LEU A 214 2.13 0.19 -0.90
C LEU A 214 1.56 1.27 -1.82
N PRO A 215 2.36 2.20 -2.33
CA PRO A 215 1.87 3.20 -3.27
C PRO A 215 1.14 2.62 -4.49
N SER A 216 1.44 1.40 -4.86
CA SER A 216 0.93 0.76 -6.10
C SER A 216 0.22 -0.57 -5.90
N SER A 217 0.16 -1.10 -4.69
CA SER A 217 -0.43 -2.42 -4.45
C SER A 217 -0.74 -2.62 -2.97
N ALA A 218 -1.48 -3.66 -2.63
CA ALA A 218 -1.54 -4.10 -1.25
C ALA A 218 -0.24 -4.83 -0.88
N ALA A 219 0.40 -4.38 0.20
CA ALA A 219 1.51 -5.07 0.84
C ALA A 219 0.96 -6.14 1.78
N VAL A 220 1.24 -7.39 1.52
CA VAL A 220 0.78 -8.48 2.38
C VAL A 220 1.99 -9.09 3.09
N LEU A 221 1.95 -9.09 4.41
CA LEU A 221 2.91 -9.82 5.21
C LEU A 221 2.42 -11.25 5.40
N THR A 222 3.26 -12.22 5.04
CA THR A 222 2.98 -13.66 5.16
C THR A 222 4.09 -14.34 5.96
N THR A 223 3.80 -15.49 6.51
CA THR A 223 4.81 -16.36 7.12
C THR A 223 5.27 -17.41 6.11
N ASP A 224 6.59 -17.62 6.04
CA ASP A 224 7.20 -18.66 5.22
C ASP A 224 8.44 -19.21 5.94
N GLY A 225 8.40 -20.49 6.33
CA GLY A 225 9.50 -21.16 7.04
C GLY A 225 9.94 -20.43 8.33
N GLY A 226 9.01 -19.86 9.09
CA GLY A 226 9.29 -19.11 10.32
C GLY A 226 9.87 -17.72 10.09
N ARG A 227 9.86 -17.23 8.83
CA ARG A 227 10.22 -15.86 8.47
C ARG A 227 8.97 -15.06 8.13
N LEU A 228 9.03 -13.76 8.38
CA LEU A 228 8.04 -12.82 7.91
C LEU A 228 8.43 -12.37 6.50
N CYS A 229 7.54 -12.51 5.53
CA CYS A 229 7.83 -12.18 4.14
C CYS A 229 6.82 -11.17 3.59
N LEU A 230 7.32 -10.16 2.89
CA LEU A 230 6.48 -9.21 2.15
C LEU A 230 6.11 -9.79 0.79
N ARG A 231 4.83 -9.81 0.52
CA ARG A 231 4.25 -10.18 -0.76
C ARG A 231 3.45 -8.99 -1.30
N GLN A 232 3.49 -8.79 -2.59
CA GLN A 232 2.60 -7.85 -3.25
C GLN A 232 1.38 -8.62 -3.74
N ALA A 233 0.19 -8.18 -3.34
CA ALA A 233 -1.03 -8.74 -3.87
C ALA A 233 -1.17 -8.35 -5.35
N GLY A 234 -1.56 -9.29 -6.21
CA GLY A 234 -1.80 -9.05 -7.63
C GLY A 234 -0.64 -9.34 -8.56
N LEU A 235 0.55 -9.59 -8.06
CA LEU A 235 1.63 -10.06 -8.91
C LEU A 235 1.50 -11.58 -9.12
N THR A 236 1.47 -12.00 -10.37
CA THR A 236 1.58 -13.42 -10.72
C THR A 236 2.94 -13.95 -10.27
N ARG A 237 3.06 -15.26 -10.05
CA ARG A 237 4.32 -15.90 -9.61
C ARG A 237 5.52 -15.55 -10.49
N SER A 238 5.31 -15.22 -11.75
CA SER A 238 6.36 -14.87 -12.72
C SER A 238 6.89 -13.43 -12.55
N SER A 239 6.13 -12.53 -11.99
CA SER A 239 6.51 -11.14 -11.74
C SER A 239 6.83 -10.84 -10.27
N ALA A 240 6.56 -11.79 -9.38
CA ALA A 240 6.96 -11.70 -7.99
C ALA A 240 8.49 -11.81 -7.92
N GLY A 241 9.17 -10.68 -7.80
CA GLY A 241 10.57 -10.65 -7.40
C GLY A 241 10.78 -11.47 -6.12
N ILE A 242 12.03 -11.73 -5.77
CA ILE A 242 12.37 -12.46 -4.54
C ILE A 242 11.64 -11.77 -3.37
N PRO A 243 10.76 -12.46 -2.65
CA PRO A 243 10.03 -11.84 -1.55
C PRO A 243 11.04 -11.34 -0.50
N TYR A 244 10.86 -10.11 -0.05
CA TYR A 244 11.65 -9.62 1.07
C TYR A 244 11.23 -10.37 2.32
N CYS A 245 12.16 -11.06 2.95
CA CYS A 245 11.89 -11.83 4.16
C CYS A 245 12.81 -11.40 5.30
N TRP A 246 12.23 -11.30 6.49
CA TRP A 246 12.92 -10.94 7.71
C TRP A 246 12.82 -12.07 8.72
N ARG A 247 13.87 -12.20 9.53
CA ARG A 247 13.81 -12.96 10.78
C ARG A 247 13.45 -11.97 11.88
N LEU A 248 12.36 -12.17 12.55
CA LEU A 248 12.00 -11.35 13.71
C LEU A 248 13.00 -11.57 14.84
N PRO A 249 13.30 -10.55 15.66
CA PRO A 249 14.08 -10.69 16.87
C PRO A 249 13.45 -11.71 17.84
N GLU A 250 14.28 -12.23 18.74
CA GLU A 250 13.83 -13.12 19.80
C GLU A 250 12.72 -12.45 20.64
N GLY A 251 11.67 -13.19 20.93
CA GLY A 251 10.50 -12.72 21.65
C GLY A 251 9.42 -12.05 20.78
N LEU A 252 9.66 -11.85 19.46
CA LEU A 252 8.64 -11.40 18.53
C LEU A 252 8.22 -12.52 17.58
N GLU A 253 6.93 -12.78 17.53
CA GLU A 253 6.32 -13.73 16.60
C GLU A 253 5.46 -13.00 15.55
N PRO A 254 5.33 -13.55 14.33
CA PRO A 254 4.49 -12.94 13.29
C PRO A 254 3.04 -12.70 13.74
N GLY A 255 2.51 -13.58 14.61
CA GLY A 255 1.15 -13.47 15.15
C GLY A 255 0.93 -12.27 16.08
N MET A 256 1.99 -11.69 16.60
CA MET A 256 1.96 -10.49 17.46
C MET A 256 1.85 -9.20 16.64
N LEU A 257 2.16 -9.23 15.34
CA LEU A 257 2.12 -8.04 14.50
C LEU A 257 0.69 -7.58 14.27
N THR A 258 0.46 -6.29 14.50
CA THR A 258 -0.85 -5.66 14.44
C THR A 258 -0.83 -4.40 13.57
N GLY A 259 -2.03 -3.94 13.19
CA GLY A 259 -2.23 -2.76 12.36
C GLY A 259 -1.98 -3.03 10.87
N ALA A 260 -2.41 -2.10 10.05
CA ALA A 260 -2.13 -2.10 8.62
C ALA A 260 -0.75 -1.44 8.40
N PRO A 261 0.25 -2.18 7.90
CA PRO A 261 1.55 -1.58 7.63
C PRO A 261 1.42 -0.52 6.54
N PHE A 262 2.16 0.56 6.67
CA PHE A 262 2.36 1.46 5.54
C PHE A 262 3.85 1.56 5.21
N VAL A 263 4.12 1.82 3.95
CA VAL A 263 5.47 1.99 3.45
C VAL A 263 5.81 3.46 3.41
N PHE A 264 6.90 3.83 4.02
CA PHE A 264 7.50 5.14 3.89
C PHE A 264 8.96 5.00 3.45
N THR A 265 9.50 6.04 2.85
CA THR A 265 10.88 6.05 2.38
C THR A 265 11.74 6.87 3.34
N SER A 266 12.85 6.30 3.75
CA SER A 266 13.86 6.98 4.56
C SER A 266 15.21 6.91 3.86
N ALA A 267 16.22 7.63 4.37
CA ALA A 267 17.59 7.62 3.83
C ALA A 267 18.23 6.21 3.67
N GLY A 268 17.64 5.18 4.27
CA GLY A 268 18.07 3.78 4.11
C GLY A 268 17.15 2.94 3.24
N GLY A 269 16.31 3.56 2.41
CA GLY A 269 15.34 2.88 1.53
C GLY A 269 13.93 2.71 2.14
N PRO A 270 13.02 2.03 1.42
CA PRO A 270 11.67 1.82 1.89
C PRO A 270 11.62 1.01 3.19
N ARG A 271 10.72 1.42 4.08
CA ARG A 271 10.49 0.79 5.38
C ARG A 271 9.01 0.60 5.61
N LEU A 272 8.65 -0.48 6.30
CA LEU A 272 7.29 -0.71 6.75
C LEU A 272 7.20 -0.40 8.24
N LEU A 273 6.21 0.40 8.61
CA LEU A 273 5.88 0.69 9.99
C LEU A 273 4.72 -0.20 10.43
N LEU A 274 4.89 -0.84 11.57
CA LEU A 274 4.00 -1.81 12.18
C LEU A 274 3.97 -1.61 13.69
N ALA A 275 3.08 -2.30 14.37
CA ALA A 275 3.13 -2.50 15.81
C ALA A 275 3.15 -4.00 16.13
N ALA A 276 3.64 -4.36 17.29
CA ALA A 276 3.50 -5.69 17.85
C ALA A 276 2.81 -5.61 19.22
N ASP A 277 1.85 -6.49 19.43
CA ASP A 277 1.18 -6.72 20.71
C ASP A 277 2.00 -7.73 21.50
N LEU A 278 2.60 -7.28 22.60
CA LEU A 278 3.42 -8.11 23.48
C LEU A 278 2.60 -8.81 24.58
N GLY A 279 1.27 -8.57 24.61
CA GLY A 279 0.38 -8.99 25.67
C GLY A 279 0.34 -7.97 26.83
N ASP A 280 -0.57 -8.20 27.78
CA ASP A 280 -0.76 -7.40 28.98
C ASP A 280 -0.98 -5.88 28.74
N GLY A 281 -1.56 -5.53 27.60
CA GLY A 281 -1.75 -4.13 27.19
C GLY A 281 -0.42 -3.42 26.89
N THR A 282 0.59 -4.15 26.48
CA THR A 282 1.89 -3.62 26.08
C THR A 282 2.11 -3.84 24.59
N PHE A 283 2.45 -2.78 23.89
CA PHE A 283 2.76 -2.78 22.46
C PHE A 283 4.18 -2.27 22.22
N THR A 284 4.72 -2.55 21.04
CA THR A 284 5.98 -1.95 20.61
C THR A 284 5.93 -1.55 19.14
N PRO A 285 6.50 -0.39 18.76
CA PRO A 285 6.72 -0.04 17.37
C PRO A 285 7.69 -1.02 16.71
N VAL A 286 7.38 -1.42 15.48
CA VAL A 286 8.24 -2.31 14.68
C VAL A 286 8.47 -1.69 13.30
N VAL A 287 9.73 -1.63 12.89
CA VAL A 287 10.13 -1.14 11.57
C VAL A 287 10.86 -2.25 10.82
N LEU A 288 10.34 -2.60 9.67
CA LEU A 288 10.98 -3.54 8.75
C LEU A 288 11.65 -2.75 7.63
N ALA A 289 12.95 -2.88 7.49
CA ALA A 289 13.66 -2.27 6.37
C ALA A 289 13.57 -3.18 5.14
N ALA A 290 13.08 -2.67 4.00
CA ALA A 290 13.16 -3.37 2.72
C ALA A 290 14.64 -3.50 2.29
N TYR A 291 14.93 -4.23 1.24
CA TYR A 291 16.28 -4.41 0.69
C TYR A 291 17.31 -5.02 1.67
N GLY A 292 16.94 -6.14 2.30
CA GLY A 292 17.88 -6.92 3.12
C GLY A 292 18.26 -6.26 4.45
N GLY A 293 17.52 -5.23 4.83
CA GLY A 293 17.70 -4.57 6.12
C GLY A 293 17.16 -5.38 7.29
N GLY A 294 17.51 -4.92 8.47
CA GLY A 294 17.08 -5.55 9.71
C GLY A 294 15.64 -5.22 10.10
N VAL A 295 15.27 -5.76 11.23
CA VAL A 295 14.07 -5.40 11.98
C VAL A 295 14.51 -4.52 13.15
N ALA A 296 13.94 -3.33 13.26
CA ALA A 296 14.14 -2.47 14.41
C ALA A 296 12.87 -2.49 15.29
N VAL A 297 13.06 -2.51 16.60
CA VAL A 297 12.01 -2.59 17.59
C VAL A 297 12.15 -1.40 18.55
N GLY A 298 11.08 -0.67 18.76
CA GLY A 298 11.04 0.48 19.68
C GLY A 298 10.88 0.07 21.14
N GLY A 299 10.81 1.05 22.00
CA GLY A 299 10.49 0.82 23.40
C GLY A 299 9.04 0.38 23.60
N PRO A 300 8.74 -0.31 24.71
CA PRO A 300 7.39 -0.74 25.02
C PRO A 300 6.49 0.46 25.34
N VAL A 301 5.24 0.38 24.87
CA VAL A 301 4.19 1.39 25.06
C VAL A 301 2.99 0.70 25.69
N ARG A 302 2.53 1.22 26.84
CA ARG A 302 1.27 0.77 27.43
C ARG A 302 0.10 1.41 26.71
N ALA A 303 -0.77 0.58 26.15
CA ALA A 303 -1.94 1.00 25.40
C ALA A 303 -2.95 -0.16 25.26
N GLY A 304 -4.19 0.16 24.94
CA GLY A 304 -5.16 -0.83 24.46
C GLY A 304 -4.97 -1.18 22.98
N ALA A 305 -4.38 -0.23 22.20
CA ALA A 305 -3.96 -0.44 20.81
C ALA A 305 -2.86 0.53 20.42
N LEU A 306 -1.98 0.08 19.52
CA LEU A 306 -0.95 0.90 18.89
C LEU A 306 -1.11 0.76 17.35
N ILE A 307 -1.61 1.81 16.69
CA ILE A 307 -2.01 1.73 15.29
C ILE A 307 -1.12 2.65 14.47
N PRO A 308 -0.31 2.11 13.52
CA PRO A 308 0.53 2.92 12.67
C PRO A 308 -0.29 3.73 11.67
N PHE A 309 0.11 4.95 11.39
CA PHE A 309 -0.44 5.77 10.33
C PHE A 309 0.62 6.60 9.63
N ALA A 310 0.31 7.02 8.39
CA ALA A 310 1.13 7.90 7.59
C ALA A 310 0.66 9.35 7.72
N MET A 311 1.60 10.30 7.68
CA MET A 311 1.34 11.73 7.57
C MET A 311 2.39 12.38 6.68
N LEU A 312 2.07 13.56 6.14
CA LEU A 312 3.01 14.35 5.36
C LEU A 312 3.58 15.46 6.22
N GLU A 313 4.88 15.57 6.26
CA GLU A 313 5.57 16.67 6.92
C GLU A 313 6.26 17.55 5.86
N ARG A 314 6.13 18.86 6.00
CA ARG A 314 6.82 19.81 5.12
C ARG A 314 8.28 19.91 5.52
N GLY A 315 9.19 19.70 4.58
CA GLY A 315 10.61 19.87 4.85
C GLY A 315 10.93 21.31 5.24
N SER A 316 11.84 21.50 6.21
CA SER A 316 12.24 22.83 6.69
C SER A 316 12.83 23.72 5.59
N ASP A 317 13.43 23.11 4.57
CA ASP A 317 14.23 23.79 3.54
C ASP A 317 13.71 23.53 2.11
N SER A 318 12.55 22.86 1.97
CA SER A 318 11.96 22.52 0.68
C SER A 318 10.44 22.70 0.68
N GLU A 319 9.88 23.03 -0.48
CA GLU A 319 8.43 23.02 -0.66
C GLU A 319 7.86 21.58 -0.71
N ALA A 320 8.74 20.59 -0.77
CA ALA A 320 8.35 19.19 -0.89
C ALA A 320 7.86 18.61 0.44
N PHE A 321 6.78 17.83 0.36
CA PHE A 321 6.30 17.02 1.46
C PHE A 321 7.08 15.71 1.54
N ARG A 322 7.36 15.26 2.76
CA ARG A 322 7.91 13.94 3.03
C ARG A 322 6.89 13.09 3.78
N LEU A 323 6.82 11.82 3.45
CA LEU A 323 5.99 10.87 4.18
C LEU A 323 6.71 10.47 5.47
N VAL A 324 6.06 10.68 6.60
CA VAL A 324 6.55 10.29 7.92
C VAL A 324 5.54 9.40 8.63
N GLY A 325 6.01 8.67 9.62
CA GLY A 325 5.18 7.77 10.40
C GLY A 325 4.69 8.38 11.70
N GLY A 326 3.53 7.92 12.14
CA GLY A 326 3.00 8.16 13.46
C GLY A 326 2.25 6.95 14.00
N TYR A 327 1.85 7.04 15.24
CA TYR A 327 1.01 6.05 15.89
C TYR A 327 -0.17 6.70 16.59
N VAL A 328 -1.32 6.05 16.46
CA VAL A 328 -2.42 6.24 17.39
C VAL A 328 -2.11 5.36 18.60
N VAL A 329 -1.94 5.99 19.75
CA VAL A 329 -1.84 5.32 21.05
C VAL A 329 -3.22 5.40 21.67
N SER A 330 -3.91 4.27 21.76
CA SER A 330 -5.30 4.20 22.19
C SER A 330 -5.41 3.39 23.49
N ASP A 331 -6.17 3.88 24.44
CA ASP A 331 -6.53 3.16 25.66
C ASP A 331 -8.01 3.38 26.03
N ALA A 332 -8.44 2.89 27.17
CA ALA A 332 -9.83 3.03 27.61
C ALA A 332 -10.24 4.50 27.88
N GLY A 333 -9.29 5.40 28.11
CA GLY A 333 -9.52 6.82 28.37
C GLY A 333 -9.51 7.69 27.12
N GLY A 334 -9.21 7.13 25.97
CA GLY A 334 -9.16 7.86 24.69
C GLY A 334 -7.96 7.52 23.83
N SER A 335 -7.64 8.38 22.90
CA SER A 335 -6.57 8.15 21.92
C SER A 335 -5.72 9.40 21.69
N GLU A 336 -4.43 9.20 21.50
CA GLU A 336 -3.47 10.24 21.18
C GLU A 336 -2.79 9.95 19.84
N LEU A 337 -2.65 10.96 18.99
CA LEU A 337 -1.81 10.90 17.80
C LEU A 337 -0.41 11.38 18.13
N ARG A 338 0.57 10.53 17.93
CA ARG A 338 1.98 10.81 18.22
C ARG A 338 2.82 10.59 16.98
N PRO A 339 3.70 11.54 16.61
CA PRO A 339 4.68 11.31 15.55
C PRO A 339 5.69 10.24 16.02
N PHE A 340 6.29 9.55 15.06
CA PHE A 340 7.27 8.52 15.33
C PHE A 340 8.60 8.84 14.68
N ASP A 341 9.64 8.95 15.48
CA ASP A 341 10.99 9.12 14.99
C ASP A 341 11.65 7.75 14.76
N VAL A 342 11.81 7.41 13.50
CA VAL A 342 12.40 6.13 13.06
C VAL A 342 13.88 6.00 13.42
N ARG A 343 14.60 7.11 13.57
CA ARG A 343 16.03 7.09 13.90
C ARG A 343 16.25 6.72 15.36
N THR A 344 15.44 7.29 16.23
CA THR A 344 15.52 7.02 17.68
C THR A 344 14.59 5.91 18.14
N MET A 345 13.69 5.45 17.26
CA MET A 345 12.65 4.45 17.54
C MET A 345 11.72 4.87 18.68
N ARG A 346 11.41 6.18 18.79
CA ARG A 346 10.61 6.75 19.86
C ARG A 346 9.37 7.47 19.35
N LEU A 347 8.33 7.42 20.14
CA LEU A 347 7.15 8.27 19.98
C LEU A 347 7.47 9.68 20.47
N GLY A 348 7.03 10.67 19.70
CA GLY A 348 7.07 12.07 20.09
C GLY A 348 5.90 12.46 21.01
N GLU A 349 5.80 13.75 21.30
CA GLU A 349 4.68 14.31 22.06
C GLU A 349 3.38 14.22 21.26
N PRO A 350 2.23 14.03 21.93
CA PRO A 350 0.95 13.98 21.25
C PRO A 350 0.59 15.34 20.64
N PHE A 351 0.19 15.35 19.38
CA PHE A 351 -0.26 16.57 18.68
C PHE A 351 -1.79 16.64 18.51
N ALA A 352 -2.50 15.53 18.70
CA ALA A 352 -3.96 15.48 18.67
C ALA A 352 -4.47 14.46 19.68
N ARG A 353 -5.67 14.71 20.22
CA ARG A 353 -6.33 13.83 21.19
C ARG A 353 -7.79 13.65 20.86
N LEU A 354 -8.29 12.44 21.08
CA LEU A 354 -9.69 12.05 20.98
C LEU A 354 -10.10 11.38 22.29
N GLU A 355 -11.24 11.75 22.86
CA GLU A 355 -11.74 11.16 24.12
C GLU A 355 -12.28 9.73 23.97
N GLU A 356 -12.34 9.20 22.75
CA GLU A 356 -12.79 7.84 22.45
C GLU A 356 -11.61 6.95 22.05
N PRO A 357 -11.64 5.65 22.42
CA PRO A 357 -10.61 4.69 21.99
C PRO A 357 -10.73 4.37 20.50
N VAL A 358 -9.67 4.66 19.74
CA VAL A 358 -9.55 4.29 18.34
C VAL A 358 -9.13 2.83 18.22
N ARG A 359 -9.85 2.08 17.39
CA ARG A 359 -9.57 0.66 17.14
C ARG A 359 -8.97 0.40 15.77
N ARG A 360 -9.30 1.27 14.81
CA ARG A 360 -8.78 1.22 13.44
C ARG A 360 -8.58 2.62 12.92
N ALA A 361 -7.58 2.81 12.11
CA ALA A 361 -7.32 4.09 11.47
C ALA A 361 -6.76 3.88 10.05
N VAL A 362 -7.16 4.77 9.14
CA VAL A 362 -6.69 4.80 7.74
C VAL A 362 -6.36 6.24 7.39
N ALA A 363 -5.14 6.49 6.94
CA ALA A 363 -4.72 7.82 6.50
C ALA A 363 -5.18 8.08 5.06
N LEU A 364 -5.72 9.27 4.84
CA LEU A 364 -6.03 9.83 3.54
C LEU A 364 -5.09 11.00 3.30
N LEU A 365 -4.17 10.83 2.39
CA LEU A 365 -3.16 11.83 2.06
C LEU A 365 -3.27 12.20 0.60
N SER A 366 -3.45 13.50 0.31
CA SER A 366 -3.26 14.02 -1.03
C SER A 366 -1.79 14.42 -1.21
N GLU A 367 -1.30 14.33 -2.40
CA GLU A 367 0.11 14.54 -2.73
C GLU A 367 0.59 15.96 -2.57
N ASN A 368 -0.26 16.91 -2.93
CA ASN A 368 0.02 18.32 -2.72
C ASN A 368 -0.10 18.74 -1.25
N GLY A 369 -0.34 17.78 -0.32
CA GLY A 369 -0.55 18.04 1.09
C GLY A 369 -1.82 18.82 1.42
N ALA A 370 -2.70 19.07 0.43
CA ALA A 370 -3.93 19.83 0.64
C ALA A 370 -4.94 19.06 1.48
N THR A 371 -4.91 17.73 1.42
CA THR A 371 -5.73 16.86 2.26
C THR A 371 -4.81 15.93 3.04
N GLN A 372 -4.84 16.01 4.35
CA GLN A 372 -4.17 15.09 5.24
C GLN A 372 -5.14 14.74 6.36
N GLU A 373 -5.86 13.66 6.19
CA GLU A 373 -6.87 13.22 7.14
C GLU A 373 -6.55 11.83 7.67
N LEU A 374 -6.81 11.60 8.95
CA LEU A 374 -6.84 10.28 9.56
C LEU A 374 -8.28 9.91 9.85
N TRP A 375 -8.78 8.91 9.14
CA TRP A 375 -10.10 8.35 9.33
C TRP A 375 -10.00 7.23 10.38
N ALA A 376 -10.78 7.32 11.43
CA ALA A 376 -10.70 6.43 12.57
C ALA A 376 -12.07 5.84 12.92
N LEU A 377 -12.08 4.54 13.19
CA LEU A 377 -13.19 3.86 13.84
C LEU A 377 -12.91 3.87 15.34
N ALA A 378 -13.67 4.67 16.08
CA ALA A 378 -13.50 4.83 17.52
C ALA A 378 -14.74 4.40 18.31
N GLY A 379 -14.56 4.07 19.58
CA GLY A 379 -15.60 3.59 20.47
C GLY A 379 -15.58 2.07 20.68
N PRO A 380 -16.54 1.52 21.44
CA PRO A 380 -16.61 0.11 21.79
C PRO A 380 -16.74 -0.80 20.56
N GLU A 381 -16.31 -2.05 20.68
CA GLU A 381 -16.49 -3.04 19.61
C GLU A 381 -18.00 -3.25 19.32
N GLY A 382 -18.36 -3.25 18.02
CA GLY A 382 -19.73 -3.36 17.57
C GLY A 382 -20.58 -2.08 17.69
N ARG A 383 -20.03 -1.00 18.25
CA ARG A 383 -20.72 0.29 18.46
C ARG A 383 -19.80 1.47 18.21
N GLY A 384 -18.94 1.36 17.19
CA GLY A 384 -18.01 2.42 16.86
C GLY A 384 -18.66 3.57 16.10
N ALA A 385 -17.99 4.71 16.09
CA ALA A 385 -18.28 5.85 15.24
C ALA A 385 -17.08 6.18 14.37
N ILE A 386 -17.34 6.82 13.22
CA ILE A 386 -16.25 7.32 12.37
C ILE A 386 -15.89 8.73 12.81
N TRP A 387 -14.62 8.90 13.09
CA TRP A 387 -14.00 10.18 13.36
C TRP A 387 -12.95 10.50 12.31
N VAL A 388 -12.81 11.76 11.99
CA VAL A 388 -11.83 12.24 11.01
C VAL A 388 -11.00 13.31 11.67
N CYS A 389 -9.70 13.11 11.74
CA CYS A 389 -8.72 14.08 12.19
C CYS A 389 -8.11 14.79 10.99
N ASP A 390 -8.15 16.11 10.97
CA ASP A 390 -7.28 16.91 10.12
C ASP A 390 -5.88 16.89 10.73
N LEU A 391 -4.96 16.16 10.10
CA LEU A 391 -3.62 15.93 10.65
C LEU A 391 -2.79 17.20 10.86
N PRO A 392 -2.82 18.20 9.95
CA PRO A 392 -2.11 19.46 10.15
C PRO A 392 -2.54 20.26 11.37
N THR A 393 -3.83 20.25 11.71
CA THR A 393 -4.38 21.01 12.83
C THR A 393 -4.61 20.17 14.08
N GLY A 394 -4.60 18.85 13.96
CA GLY A 394 -4.95 17.94 15.05
C GLY A 394 -6.43 17.98 15.45
N THR A 395 -7.30 18.55 14.61
CA THR A 395 -8.72 18.75 14.93
C THR A 395 -9.54 17.54 14.49
N TRP A 396 -10.32 17.01 15.44
CA TRP A 396 -11.22 15.88 15.19
C TRP A 396 -12.64 16.35 14.87
N ARG A 397 -13.27 15.69 13.93
CA ARG A 397 -14.71 15.80 13.64
C ARG A 397 -15.35 14.43 13.58
N ARG A 398 -16.52 14.29 14.16
CA ARG A 398 -17.32 13.06 14.03
C ARG A 398 -18.13 13.11 12.74
N LEU A 399 -18.17 12.01 11.98
CA LEU A 399 -19.10 11.92 10.87
C LEU A 399 -20.54 11.80 11.39
N PRO A 400 -21.51 12.38 10.65
CA PRO A 400 -22.90 12.14 10.93
C PRO A 400 -23.23 10.65 10.88
N GLY A 401 -24.17 10.20 11.67
CA GLY A 401 -24.64 8.82 11.70
C GLY A 401 -24.61 8.23 13.10
N GLY A 402 -25.17 7.05 13.20
CA GLY A 402 -25.25 6.28 14.45
C GLY A 402 -23.99 5.45 14.73
N GLU A 403 -24.14 4.53 15.67
CA GLU A 403 -23.14 3.53 15.96
C GLU A 403 -23.01 2.54 14.80
N LEU A 404 -21.78 2.20 14.42
CA LEU A 404 -21.44 1.30 13.35
C LEU A 404 -20.96 -0.04 13.93
N PRO A 405 -21.53 -1.17 13.50
CA PRO A 405 -21.11 -2.50 13.95
C PRO A 405 -19.81 -2.98 13.27
N CYS A 406 -19.01 -2.06 12.73
CA CYS A 406 -17.82 -2.38 11.98
C CYS A 406 -16.66 -2.80 12.88
N SER A 407 -15.87 -3.78 12.43
CA SER A 407 -14.58 -4.17 12.99
C SER A 407 -13.40 -3.58 12.24
N GLU A 408 -13.58 -3.24 10.97
CA GLU A 408 -12.59 -2.65 10.08
C GLU A 408 -13.21 -1.52 9.27
N ILE A 409 -12.37 -0.58 8.83
CA ILE A 409 -12.72 0.46 7.87
C ILE A 409 -11.69 0.52 6.75
N VAL A 410 -12.14 0.82 5.54
CA VAL A 410 -11.31 0.93 4.35
C VAL A 410 -11.79 2.13 3.54
N LEU A 411 -10.84 3.00 3.17
CA LEU A 411 -11.08 4.02 2.17
C LEU A 411 -10.66 3.46 0.82
N ALA A 412 -11.59 3.40 -0.13
CA ALA A 412 -11.33 3.01 -1.51
C ALA A 412 -11.61 4.19 -2.44
N ARG A 413 -10.80 4.24 -3.44
CA ARG A 413 -10.82 5.26 -4.50
C ARG A 413 -11.61 4.77 -5.67
#